data_9ea240f188e0e8b727547eb035417988
#
_entry.id   9ea240f188e0e8b727547eb035417988
#
_cell.length_a   1.000
_cell.length_b   1.000
_cell.length_c   1.000
_cell.angle_alpha   90.00
_cell.angle_beta   90.00
_cell.angle_gamma   90.00
#
_symmetry.space_group_name_H-M   'P 1'
#
loop_
_entity.id
_entity.type
_entity.pdbx_description
1 polymer ?
#
loop_
_entity_poly.entity_id
_entity_poly.type
_entity_poly.pdbx_seq_one_letter_code
_entity_poly.pdbx_strand_id
1 'polypeptide(L)'
;MSTLKERTFKYWIKIYCYNNAFIRPIKHNIKNEFVGNIILLLASPYILLNYWFTLWYEKHFGFKKVERLMNNDRNKSFKYELAVVSISKNEGPYIVEWIEFHRMVGVSKFYFYDNESQDDTEQILKPYVEKGIVDYIKTPGVGRQLDAYNDAIKKHKHECRWMAFIDMDEYLMPSEPFRPLYQVVEEVVYSAGGGAAGVGVNWALYGTSGYKKKPAGLITENYTHRAENEYYLNVHINL
;
A
#
# COMPACT_ATOMS: atom_id res chain seq x y z
N MET A 1 -12.42 -28.57 10.31
CA MET A 1 -11.94 -27.58 9.30
C MET A 1 -12.86 -26.37 9.37
N SER A 2 -12.35 -25.21 9.83
CA SER A 2 -13.13 -23.97 9.82
C SER A 2 -13.30 -23.51 8.37
N THR A 3 -14.50 -23.07 8.00
CA THR A 3 -14.77 -22.57 6.65
C THR A 3 -13.95 -21.33 6.37
N LEU A 4 -13.68 -21.04 5.10
CA LEU A 4 -12.96 -19.83 4.66
C LEU A 4 -13.60 -18.56 5.27
N LYS A 5 -14.94 -18.53 5.36
CA LYS A 5 -15.72 -17.44 6.00
C LYS A 5 -15.40 -17.25 7.48
N GLU A 6 -15.23 -18.34 8.25
CA GLU A 6 -14.88 -18.23 9.68
C GLU A 6 -13.46 -17.74 9.91
N ARG A 7 -12.51 -18.15 9.04
CA ARG A 7 -11.13 -17.64 9.08
C ARG A 7 -11.08 -16.16 8.73
N THR A 8 -11.79 -15.75 7.69
CA THR A 8 -11.90 -14.35 7.27
C THR A 8 -12.54 -13.50 8.37
N PHE A 9 -13.62 -13.97 8.99
CA PHE A 9 -14.31 -13.27 10.07
C PHE A 9 -13.42 -13.08 11.33
N LYS A 10 -12.70 -14.12 11.76
CA LYS A 10 -11.73 -14.01 12.87
C LYS A 10 -10.59 -13.05 12.55
N TYR A 11 -10.13 -13.02 11.31
CA TYR A 11 -9.07 -12.15 10.86
C TYR A 11 -9.53 -10.69 10.82
N TRP A 12 -10.71 -10.43 10.28
CA TRP A 12 -11.34 -9.12 10.25
C TRP A 12 -11.59 -8.55 11.65
N ILE A 13 -12.13 -9.33 12.58
CA ILE A 13 -12.28 -8.91 13.97
C ILE A 13 -10.92 -8.54 14.58
N LYS A 14 -9.88 -9.31 14.29
CA LYS A 14 -8.53 -9.05 14.81
C LYS A 14 -7.97 -7.73 14.28
N ILE A 15 -8.12 -7.46 12.98
CA ILE A 15 -7.68 -6.20 12.33
C ILE A 15 -8.53 -5.04 12.83
N TYR A 16 -9.85 -5.18 12.87
CA TYR A 16 -10.75 -4.13 13.34
C TYR A 16 -10.47 -3.76 14.80
N CYS A 17 -10.30 -4.75 15.67
CA CYS A 17 -9.93 -4.52 17.06
C CYS A 17 -8.53 -3.91 17.21
N TYR A 18 -7.59 -4.23 16.32
CA TYR A 18 -6.24 -3.69 16.36
C TYR A 18 -6.19 -2.22 15.90
N ASN A 19 -6.98 -1.86 14.90
CA ASN A 19 -7.00 -0.53 14.29
C ASN A 19 -8.05 0.43 14.89
N ASN A 20 -8.96 -0.08 15.73
CA ASN A 20 -9.94 0.80 16.37
C ASN A 20 -9.25 1.74 17.35
N ALA A 21 -9.36 3.05 17.11
CA ALA A 21 -8.72 4.11 17.88
C ALA A 21 -9.03 4.06 19.40
N PHE A 22 -10.12 3.41 19.77
CA PHE A 22 -10.54 3.24 21.15
C PHE A 22 -9.84 2.02 21.82
N ILE A 23 -9.60 0.97 21.08
CA ILE A 23 -9.06 -0.31 21.59
C ILE A 23 -7.53 -0.32 21.59
N ARG A 24 -6.91 0.33 20.62
CA ARG A 24 -5.46 0.42 20.49
C ARG A 24 -4.76 0.98 21.73
N PRO A 25 -5.21 2.10 22.35
CA PRO A 25 -4.63 2.59 23.60
C PRO A 25 -4.81 1.62 24.77
N ILE A 26 -5.96 0.96 24.85
CA ILE A 26 -6.27 0.00 25.94
C ILE A 26 -5.30 -1.20 25.85
N LYS A 27 -5.12 -1.76 24.65
CA LYS A 27 -4.24 -2.90 24.42
C LYS A 27 -2.76 -2.59 24.63
N HIS A 28 -2.34 -1.37 24.30
CA HIS A 28 -0.95 -0.93 24.44
C HIS A 28 -0.56 -0.64 25.90
N ASN A 29 -1.50 -0.19 26.72
CA ASN A 29 -1.26 0.21 28.11
C ASN A 29 -1.50 -0.91 29.13
N ILE A 30 -2.17 -2.00 28.76
CA ILE A 30 -2.45 -3.12 29.67
C ILE A 30 -1.44 -4.22 29.46
N LYS A 31 -0.45 -4.30 30.36
CA LYS A 31 0.57 -5.34 30.37
C LYS A 31 0.03 -6.74 30.77
N ASN A 32 -1.14 -6.79 31.39
CA ASN A 32 -1.76 -8.05 31.85
C ASN A 32 -2.76 -8.54 30.81
N GLU A 33 -2.42 -9.64 30.13
CA GLU A 33 -3.22 -10.23 29.05
C GLU A 33 -4.63 -10.65 29.51
N PHE A 34 -4.76 -11.13 30.75
CA PHE A 34 -6.05 -11.52 31.33
C PHE A 34 -6.99 -10.32 31.49
N VAL A 35 -6.48 -9.20 32.02
CA VAL A 35 -7.22 -7.94 32.16
C VAL A 35 -7.59 -7.38 30.80
N GLY A 36 -6.67 -7.44 29.82
CA GLY A 36 -6.91 -7.03 28.45
C GLY A 36 -8.06 -7.81 27.80
N ASN A 37 -8.12 -9.13 28.01
CA ASN A 37 -9.18 -9.98 27.49
C ASN A 37 -10.55 -9.71 28.13
N ILE A 38 -10.62 -9.42 29.44
CA ILE A 38 -11.85 -9.02 30.10
C ILE A 38 -12.40 -7.71 29.53
N ILE A 39 -11.53 -6.72 29.32
CA ILE A 39 -11.94 -5.42 28.75
C ILE A 39 -12.44 -5.59 27.33
N LEU A 40 -11.78 -6.42 26.52
CA LEU A 40 -12.24 -6.76 25.16
C LEU A 40 -13.61 -7.47 25.18
N LEU A 41 -13.82 -8.36 26.13
CA LEU A 41 -15.10 -9.05 26.30
C LEU A 41 -16.22 -8.05 26.65
N LEU A 42 -15.97 -7.12 27.57
CA LEU A 42 -16.94 -6.09 27.96
C LEU A 42 -17.20 -5.06 26.85
N ALA A 43 -16.19 -4.76 26.03
CA ALA A 43 -16.32 -3.88 24.88
C ALA A 43 -16.91 -4.56 23.63
N SER A 44 -17.01 -5.88 23.62
CA SER A 44 -17.45 -6.67 22.46
C SER A 44 -18.83 -6.29 21.91
N PRO A 45 -19.86 -5.99 22.71
CA PRO A 45 -21.16 -5.55 22.17
C PRO A 45 -21.07 -4.24 21.40
N TYR A 46 -20.29 -3.27 21.92
CA TYR A 46 -20.06 -1.99 21.24
C TYR A 46 -19.27 -2.18 19.93
N ILE A 47 -18.25 -3.02 19.96
CA ILE A 47 -17.43 -3.34 18.77
C ILE A 47 -18.28 -3.97 17.70
N LEU A 48 -19.14 -4.94 18.06
CA LEU A 48 -20.04 -5.60 17.13
C LEU A 48 -21.08 -4.63 16.56
N LEU A 49 -21.69 -3.78 17.39
CA LEU A 49 -22.66 -2.78 16.94
C LEU A 49 -22.02 -1.78 15.98
N ASN A 50 -20.82 -1.29 16.29
CA ASN A 50 -20.09 -0.37 15.43
C ASN A 50 -19.70 -1.03 14.10
N TYR A 51 -19.25 -2.29 14.13
CA TYR A 51 -18.97 -3.08 12.94
C TYR A 51 -20.22 -3.27 12.06
N TRP A 52 -21.34 -3.66 12.64
CA TRP A 52 -22.61 -3.80 11.91
C TRP A 52 -23.11 -2.48 11.35
N PHE A 53 -22.98 -1.40 12.10
CA PHE A 53 -23.34 -0.05 11.64
C PHE A 53 -22.44 0.38 10.47
N THR A 54 -21.14 0.14 10.54
CA THR A 54 -20.20 0.44 9.46
C THR A 54 -20.54 -0.33 8.19
N LEU A 55 -20.76 -1.64 8.30
CA LEU A 55 -21.18 -2.49 7.16
C LEU A 55 -22.51 -2.04 6.56
N TRP A 56 -23.48 -1.70 7.42
CA TRP A 56 -24.78 -1.19 6.98
C TRP A 56 -24.63 0.16 6.27
N TYR A 57 -23.84 1.07 6.83
CA TYR A 57 -23.56 2.39 6.25
C TYR A 57 -22.82 2.27 4.90
N GLU A 58 -21.79 1.46 4.83
CA GLU A 58 -21.06 1.22 3.59
C GLU A 58 -21.97 0.62 2.53
N LYS A 59 -22.74 -0.41 2.89
CA LYS A 59 -23.70 -1.04 1.97
C LYS A 59 -24.74 -0.07 1.40
N HIS A 60 -25.22 0.88 2.21
CA HIS A 60 -26.33 1.75 1.80
C HIS A 60 -25.88 3.09 1.22
N PHE A 61 -24.73 3.59 1.64
CA PHE A 61 -24.25 4.92 1.29
C PHE A 61 -22.85 4.94 0.66
N GLY A 62 -21.94 4.09 1.12
CA GLY A 62 -20.55 4.09 0.69
C GLY A 62 -20.38 3.66 -0.76
N PHE A 63 -20.86 2.47 -1.11
CA PHE A 63 -20.72 1.92 -2.46
C PHE A 63 -21.35 2.79 -3.53
N LYS A 64 -22.57 3.30 -3.32
CA LYS A 64 -23.23 4.17 -4.31
C LYS A 64 -22.48 5.47 -4.54
N LYS A 65 -21.85 6.03 -3.52
CA LYS A 65 -21.05 7.24 -3.64
C LYS A 65 -19.76 6.97 -4.43
N VAL A 66 -19.07 5.88 -4.11
CA VAL A 66 -17.84 5.48 -4.80
C VAL A 66 -18.12 5.12 -6.25
N GLU A 67 -19.13 4.30 -6.52
CA GLU A 67 -19.57 3.94 -7.87
C GLU A 67 -19.89 5.19 -8.71
N ARG A 68 -20.61 6.16 -8.13
CA ARG A 68 -20.91 7.43 -8.82
C ARG A 68 -19.64 8.23 -9.11
N LEU A 69 -18.69 8.31 -8.18
CA LEU A 69 -17.43 9.00 -8.40
C LEU A 69 -16.60 8.30 -9.48
N MET A 70 -16.50 6.99 -9.46
CA MET A 70 -15.75 6.22 -10.46
C MET A 70 -16.39 6.31 -11.85
N ASN A 71 -17.72 6.27 -11.95
CA ASN A 71 -18.40 6.44 -13.22
C ASN A 71 -18.19 7.85 -13.80
N ASN A 72 -18.10 8.88 -12.96
CA ASN A 72 -17.76 10.22 -13.39
C ASN A 72 -16.30 10.32 -13.87
N ASP A 73 -15.38 9.55 -13.28
CA ASP A 73 -13.96 9.60 -13.63
C ASP A 73 -13.58 8.70 -14.81
N ARG A 74 -14.44 7.75 -15.24
CA ARG A 74 -14.19 6.88 -16.41
C ARG A 74 -13.87 7.64 -17.68
N ASN A 75 -14.55 8.75 -17.90
CA ASN A 75 -14.40 9.57 -19.12
C ASN A 75 -13.44 10.74 -18.91
N LYS A 76 -12.78 10.81 -17.75
CA LYS A 76 -11.87 11.89 -17.39
C LYS A 76 -10.46 11.55 -17.86
N SER A 77 -9.84 12.47 -18.59
CA SER A 77 -8.43 12.37 -18.93
C SER A 77 -7.59 12.78 -17.73
N PHE A 78 -6.63 11.95 -17.36
CA PHE A 78 -5.64 12.24 -16.34
C PHE A 78 -4.28 12.46 -17.00
N LYS A 79 -3.44 13.25 -16.36
CA LYS A 79 -2.07 13.49 -16.83
C LYS A 79 -1.22 12.22 -16.73
N TYR A 80 -1.47 11.42 -15.68
CA TYR A 80 -0.79 10.17 -15.39
C TYR A 80 -1.81 9.07 -15.10
N GLU A 81 -1.69 7.91 -15.77
CA GLU A 81 -2.55 6.76 -15.50
C GLU A 81 -2.19 6.09 -14.17
N LEU A 82 -0.89 5.99 -13.88
CA LEU A 82 -0.39 5.45 -12.62
C LEU A 82 0.82 6.26 -12.13
N ALA A 83 0.73 6.74 -10.91
CA ALA A 83 1.83 7.33 -10.17
C ALA A 83 2.18 6.49 -8.96
N VAL A 84 3.43 6.57 -8.53
CA VAL A 84 3.91 5.97 -7.28
C VAL A 84 4.31 7.05 -6.31
N VAL A 85 3.92 6.88 -5.05
CA VAL A 85 4.31 7.71 -3.91
C VAL A 85 5.16 6.87 -2.98
N SER A 86 6.36 7.31 -2.68
CA SER A 86 7.25 6.65 -1.73
C SER A 86 7.96 7.66 -0.84
N ILE A 87 8.19 7.26 0.42
CA ILE A 87 9.09 7.98 1.32
C ILE A 87 10.24 7.07 1.69
N SER A 88 11.46 7.59 1.60
CA SER A 88 12.65 6.79 1.88
C SER A 88 13.78 7.59 2.52
N LYS A 89 14.79 6.88 2.97
CA LYS A 89 16.01 7.44 3.53
C LYS A 89 17.20 6.54 3.21
N ASN A 90 18.23 7.10 2.55
CA ASN A 90 19.48 6.40 2.24
C ASN A 90 19.30 5.14 1.35
N GLU A 91 18.44 5.24 0.32
CA GLU A 91 18.14 4.16 -0.61
C GLU A 91 18.83 4.34 -1.98
N GLY A 92 19.82 5.24 -2.08
CA GLY A 92 20.55 5.58 -3.31
C GLY A 92 20.93 4.39 -4.17
N PRO A 93 21.54 3.31 -3.62
CA PRO A 93 21.98 2.15 -4.41
C PRO A 93 20.85 1.39 -5.12
N TYR A 94 19.58 1.60 -4.74
CA TYR A 94 18.43 0.83 -5.24
C TYR A 94 17.49 1.67 -6.11
N ILE A 95 17.55 2.98 -6.02
CA ILE A 95 16.60 3.93 -6.64
C ILE A 95 16.49 3.73 -8.15
N VAL A 96 17.61 3.59 -8.86
CA VAL A 96 17.59 3.46 -10.33
C VAL A 96 16.85 2.19 -10.76
N GLU A 97 17.20 1.05 -10.16
CA GLU A 97 16.52 -0.21 -10.44
C GLU A 97 15.02 -0.12 -10.13
N TRP A 98 14.68 0.42 -8.97
CA TRP A 98 13.30 0.54 -8.53
C TRP A 98 12.46 1.44 -9.45
N ILE A 99 12.97 2.59 -9.85
CA ILE A 99 12.28 3.49 -10.80
C ILE A 99 12.12 2.82 -12.16
N GLU A 100 13.20 2.27 -12.73
CA GLU A 100 13.13 1.69 -14.08
C GLU A 100 12.24 0.45 -14.11
N PHE A 101 12.26 -0.38 -13.06
CA PHE A 101 11.33 -1.50 -12.92
C PHE A 101 9.87 -1.04 -12.96
N HIS A 102 9.52 -0.05 -12.15
CA HIS A 102 8.13 0.45 -12.12
C HIS A 102 7.72 1.15 -13.41
N ARG A 103 8.67 1.78 -14.09
CA ARG A 103 8.41 2.34 -15.44
C ARG A 103 8.10 1.26 -16.46
N MET A 104 8.79 0.12 -16.42
CA MET A 104 8.51 -1.02 -17.32
C MET A 104 7.09 -1.59 -17.12
N VAL A 105 6.56 -1.53 -15.92
CA VAL A 105 5.19 -1.99 -15.63
C VAL A 105 4.12 -0.89 -15.72
N GLY A 106 4.48 0.28 -16.25
CA GLY A 106 3.52 1.32 -16.65
C GLY A 106 3.38 2.49 -15.68
N VAL A 107 4.25 2.62 -14.67
CA VAL A 107 4.31 3.83 -13.84
C VAL A 107 4.94 4.97 -14.64
N SER A 108 4.26 6.09 -14.72
CA SER A 108 4.70 7.27 -15.49
C SER A 108 5.14 8.44 -14.63
N LYS A 109 4.84 8.43 -13.34
CA LYS A 109 5.18 9.52 -12.40
C LYS A 109 5.52 8.97 -11.02
N PHE A 110 6.53 9.59 -10.38
CA PHE A 110 6.95 9.27 -9.01
C PHE A 110 6.95 10.55 -8.16
N TYR A 111 6.31 10.48 -7.01
CA TYR A 111 6.38 11.49 -5.95
C TYR A 111 7.28 10.93 -4.84
N PHE A 112 8.53 11.35 -4.86
CA PHE A 112 9.57 10.83 -3.99
C PHE A 112 9.81 11.76 -2.81
N TYR A 113 9.44 11.31 -1.63
CA TYR A 113 9.62 12.03 -0.38
C TYR A 113 10.92 11.57 0.30
N ASP A 114 11.90 12.45 0.35
CA ASP A 114 13.19 12.16 0.97
C ASP A 114 13.18 12.53 2.45
N ASN A 115 13.36 11.54 3.31
CA ASN A 115 13.41 11.70 4.76
C ASN A 115 14.86 11.89 5.26
N GLU A 116 15.51 12.99 4.83
CA GLU A 116 16.86 13.37 5.27
C GLU A 116 17.94 12.35 4.89
N SER A 117 17.97 11.91 3.62
CA SER A 117 19.04 11.07 3.09
C SER A 117 20.40 11.80 3.17
N GLN A 118 21.45 11.04 3.49
CA GLN A 118 22.82 11.50 3.62
C GLN A 118 23.76 10.86 2.57
N ASP A 119 23.19 9.99 1.73
CA ASP A 119 23.85 9.37 0.59
C ASP A 119 23.61 10.13 -0.72
N ASP A 120 23.95 9.54 -1.84
CA ASP A 120 23.84 10.14 -3.17
C ASP A 120 22.40 10.18 -3.73
N THR A 121 21.37 9.95 -2.90
CA THR A 121 19.95 9.89 -3.31
C THR A 121 19.55 11.09 -4.17
N GLU A 122 19.83 12.32 -3.75
CA GLU A 122 19.43 13.54 -4.48
C GLU A 122 20.13 13.63 -5.84
N GLN A 123 21.43 13.28 -5.92
CA GLN A 123 22.18 13.30 -7.16
C GLN A 123 21.69 12.23 -8.14
N ILE A 124 21.37 11.05 -7.65
CA ILE A 124 20.84 9.95 -8.46
C ILE A 124 19.47 10.30 -9.04
N LEU A 125 18.62 10.97 -8.28
CA LEU A 125 17.28 11.38 -8.72
C LEU A 125 17.29 12.56 -9.69
N LYS A 126 18.32 13.39 -9.69
CA LYS A 126 18.40 14.63 -10.50
C LYS A 126 18.04 14.42 -11.98
N PRO A 127 18.57 13.41 -12.71
CA PRO A 127 18.21 13.21 -14.12
C PRO A 127 16.71 12.87 -14.33
N TYR A 128 16.07 12.23 -13.35
CA TYR A 128 14.64 11.90 -13.40
C TYR A 128 13.78 13.13 -13.08
N VAL A 129 14.25 13.99 -12.19
CA VAL A 129 13.59 15.28 -11.89
C VAL A 129 13.64 16.19 -13.09
N GLU A 130 14.79 16.32 -13.75
CA GLU A 130 14.96 17.15 -14.96
C GLU A 130 14.07 16.68 -16.11
N LYS A 131 13.80 15.38 -16.20
CA LYS A 131 12.86 14.80 -17.18
C LYS A 131 11.40 14.87 -16.75
N GLY A 132 11.09 15.38 -15.57
CA GLY A 132 9.74 15.46 -15.02
C GLY A 132 9.13 14.11 -14.62
N ILE A 133 9.94 13.05 -14.56
CA ILE A 133 9.52 11.69 -14.16
C ILE A 133 9.33 11.64 -12.64
N VAL A 134 10.24 12.26 -11.87
CA VAL A 134 10.23 12.31 -10.41
C VAL A 134 9.98 13.73 -9.93
N ASP A 135 9.07 13.89 -8.99
CA ASP A 135 9.02 15.07 -8.11
C ASP A 135 9.72 14.69 -6.80
N TYR A 136 10.84 15.38 -6.52
CA TYR A 136 11.65 15.16 -5.33
C TYR A 136 11.28 16.16 -4.24
N ILE A 137 10.84 15.65 -3.07
CA ILE A 137 10.30 16.46 -1.97
C ILE A 137 11.07 16.14 -0.69
N LYS A 138 11.79 17.11 -0.12
CA LYS A 138 12.43 16.95 1.20
C LYS A 138 11.39 16.96 2.31
N THR A 139 11.41 15.93 3.15
CA THR A 139 10.42 15.69 4.21
C THR A 139 11.11 15.34 5.52
N PRO A 140 11.69 16.33 6.21
CA PRO A 140 12.45 16.11 7.42
C PRO A 140 11.58 15.68 8.61
N GLY A 141 12.19 14.95 9.55
CA GLY A 141 11.59 14.54 10.82
C GLY A 141 11.24 13.06 10.91
N VAL A 142 10.84 12.63 12.10
CA VAL A 142 10.54 11.23 12.42
C VAL A 142 9.07 10.92 12.16
N GLY A 143 8.77 9.72 11.60
CA GLY A 143 7.40 9.24 11.41
C GLY A 143 6.58 10.00 10.37
N ARG A 144 7.22 10.52 9.33
CA ARG A 144 6.63 11.41 8.33
C ARG A 144 5.85 10.69 7.22
N GLN A 145 5.73 9.37 7.24
CA GLN A 145 5.12 8.60 6.16
C GLN A 145 3.68 9.02 5.87
N LEU A 146 2.84 9.11 6.89
CA LEU A 146 1.45 9.55 6.70
C LEU A 146 1.33 10.99 6.22
N ASP A 147 2.24 11.87 6.66
CA ASP A 147 2.26 13.25 6.20
C ASP A 147 2.63 13.34 4.72
N ALA A 148 3.63 12.56 4.27
CA ALA A 148 4.04 12.47 2.88
C ALA A 148 2.89 11.95 2.00
N TYR A 149 2.22 10.89 2.42
CA TYR A 149 1.08 10.31 1.70
C TYR A 149 -0.10 11.28 1.60
N ASN A 150 -0.45 11.94 2.70
CA ASN A 150 -1.51 12.95 2.71
C ASN A 150 -1.17 14.18 1.85
N ASP A 151 0.09 14.61 1.85
CA ASP A 151 0.57 15.72 1.01
C ASP A 151 0.45 15.35 -0.48
N ALA A 152 0.91 14.15 -0.86
CA ALA A 152 0.80 13.65 -2.22
C ALA A 152 -0.66 13.60 -2.70
N ILE A 153 -1.55 13.01 -1.90
CA ILE A 153 -2.99 12.96 -2.22
C ILE A 153 -3.56 14.36 -2.39
N LYS A 154 -3.27 15.26 -1.45
CA LYS A 154 -3.81 16.62 -1.46
C LYS A 154 -3.38 17.40 -2.72
N LYS A 155 -2.13 17.26 -3.13
CA LYS A 155 -1.56 18.00 -4.26
C LYS A 155 -1.88 17.39 -5.62
N HIS A 156 -1.83 16.05 -5.73
CA HIS A 156 -1.73 15.36 -7.02
C HIS A 156 -2.89 14.43 -7.38
N LYS A 157 -3.89 14.25 -6.49
CA LYS A 157 -5.07 13.39 -6.75
C LYS A 157 -5.86 13.75 -8.02
N HIS A 158 -5.73 14.94 -8.54
CA HIS A 158 -6.41 15.38 -9.77
C HIS A 158 -5.57 15.18 -11.03
N GLU A 159 -4.28 14.88 -10.87
CA GLU A 159 -3.36 14.61 -11.96
C GLU A 159 -3.26 13.14 -12.31
N CYS A 160 -3.50 12.27 -11.33
CA CYS A 160 -3.33 10.83 -11.43
C CYS A 160 -4.67 10.09 -11.40
N ARG A 161 -4.84 9.11 -12.29
CA ARG A 161 -5.97 8.17 -12.20
C ARG A 161 -5.80 7.23 -11.01
N TRP A 162 -4.61 6.66 -10.87
CA TRP A 162 -4.22 5.78 -9.78
C TRP A 162 -2.95 6.27 -9.11
N MET A 163 -2.90 6.13 -7.79
CA MET A 163 -1.71 6.40 -6.98
C MET A 163 -1.41 5.17 -6.14
N ALA A 164 -0.24 4.57 -6.34
CA ALA A 164 0.26 3.49 -5.51
C ALA A 164 1.15 4.05 -4.40
N PHE A 165 0.96 3.57 -3.18
CA PHE A 165 1.74 3.94 -2.00
C PHE A 165 2.54 2.72 -1.59
N ILE A 166 3.84 2.75 -1.86
CA ILE A 166 4.75 1.60 -1.66
C ILE A 166 6.09 2.05 -1.09
N ASP A 167 6.74 1.15 -0.38
CA ASP A 167 8.09 1.35 0.14
C ASP A 167 9.15 1.05 -0.94
N MET A 168 10.39 1.50 -0.72
CA MET A 168 11.48 1.36 -1.71
C MET A 168 12.00 -0.06 -1.88
N ASP A 169 11.63 -0.97 -1.01
CA ASP A 169 11.94 -2.40 -1.09
C ASP A 169 10.77 -3.23 -1.65
N GLU A 170 9.70 -2.58 -2.10
CA GLU A 170 8.54 -3.20 -2.71
C GLU A 170 8.54 -3.00 -4.24
N TYR A 171 8.24 -4.07 -4.97
CA TYR A 171 8.17 -4.09 -6.43
C TYR A 171 6.78 -4.53 -6.88
N LEU A 172 6.00 -3.63 -7.45
CA LEU A 172 4.68 -3.94 -8.00
C LEU A 172 4.81 -4.68 -9.33
N MET A 173 4.38 -5.93 -9.35
CA MET A 173 4.48 -6.76 -10.53
C MET A 173 3.11 -7.30 -10.95
N PRO A 174 2.70 -7.13 -12.22
CA PRO A 174 1.51 -7.79 -12.72
C PRO A 174 1.73 -9.30 -12.81
N SER A 175 0.67 -10.08 -12.61
CA SER A 175 0.71 -11.54 -12.78
C SER A 175 0.96 -11.96 -14.23
N GLU A 176 0.57 -11.10 -15.18
CA GLU A 176 0.79 -11.28 -16.61
C GLU A 176 1.94 -10.40 -17.08
N PRO A 177 3.01 -10.96 -17.65
CA PRO A 177 4.15 -10.17 -18.10
C PRO A 177 3.72 -9.16 -19.20
N PHE A 178 4.39 -8.00 -19.19
CA PHE A 178 4.20 -6.90 -20.16
C PHE A 178 2.84 -6.20 -20.14
N ARG A 179 1.97 -6.50 -19.20
CA ARG A 179 0.70 -5.80 -19.03
C ARG A 179 0.88 -4.58 -18.11
N PRO A 180 0.46 -3.37 -18.52
CA PRO A 180 0.53 -2.21 -17.64
C PRO A 180 -0.31 -2.38 -16.38
N LEU A 181 0.26 -2.08 -15.22
CA LEU A 181 -0.39 -2.24 -13.92
C LEU A 181 -1.72 -1.50 -13.81
N TYR A 182 -1.83 -0.31 -14.37
CA TYR A 182 -3.08 0.45 -14.30
C TYR A 182 -4.25 -0.29 -14.95
N GLN A 183 -4.00 -1.04 -16.04
CA GLN A 183 -5.03 -1.86 -16.69
C GLN A 183 -5.47 -3.03 -15.81
N VAL A 184 -4.51 -3.66 -15.11
CA VAL A 184 -4.82 -4.73 -14.14
C VAL A 184 -5.65 -4.18 -12.98
N VAL A 185 -5.28 -3.02 -12.44
CA VAL A 185 -6.04 -2.36 -11.37
C VAL A 185 -7.47 -2.04 -11.84
N GLU A 186 -7.63 -1.48 -13.02
CA GLU A 186 -8.95 -1.16 -13.57
C GLU A 186 -9.82 -2.41 -13.74
N GLU A 187 -9.26 -3.49 -14.28
CA GLU A 187 -10.00 -4.73 -14.46
C GLU A 187 -10.45 -5.31 -13.11
N VAL A 188 -9.57 -5.34 -12.11
CA VAL A 188 -9.92 -5.81 -10.76
C VAL A 188 -11.04 -4.97 -10.17
N VAL A 189 -10.94 -3.65 -10.26
CA VAL A 189 -11.97 -2.73 -9.75
C VAL A 189 -13.29 -2.89 -10.48
N TYR A 190 -13.27 -3.03 -11.81
CA TYR A 190 -14.48 -3.23 -12.60
C TYR A 190 -15.12 -4.60 -12.40
N SER A 191 -14.31 -5.66 -12.25
CA SER A 191 -14.82 -7.01 -11.96
C SER A 191 -15.48 -7.09 -10.58
N ALA A 192 -15.05 -6.24 -9.64
CA ALA A 192 -15.68 -6.08 -8.32
C ALA A 192 -16.96 -5.21 -8.33
N GLY A 193 -17.52 -4.89 -9.51
CA GLY A 193 -18.73 -4.09 -9.66
C GLY A 193 -18.50 -2.57 -9.71
N GLY A 194 -17.25 -2.12 -9.86
CA GLY A 194 -16.91 -0.70 -10.03
C GLY A 194 -17.06 0.17 -8.77
N GLY A 195 -17.33 -0.43 -7.62
CA GLY A 195 -17.51 0.30 -6.36
C GLY A 195 -16.28 0.34 -5.44
N ALA A 196 -15.12 -0.15 -5.92
CA ALA A 196 -13.89 -0.16 -5.14
C ALA A 196 -13.12 1.17 -5.27
N ALA A 197 -12.72 1.75 -4.15
CA ALA A 197 -11.92 2.99 -4.12
C ALA A 197 -10.41 2.73 -4.29
N GLY A 198 -9.99 1.47 -4.22
CA GLY A 198 -8.61 1.06 -4.36
C GLY A 198 -8.47 -0.46 -4.39
N VAL A 199 -7.26 -0.92 -4.64
CA VAL A 199 -6.88 -2.32 -4.71
C VAL A 199 -5.75 -2.57 -3.73
N GLY A 200 -5.97 -3.49 -2.79
CA GLY A 200 -4.90 -4.02 -1.94
C GLY A 200 -4.12 -5.12 -2.67
N VAL A 201 -2.81 -5.07 -2.58
CA VAL A 201 -1.92 -6.05 -3.20
C VAL A 201 -1.26 -6.88 -2.12
N ASN A 202 -1.31 -8.22 -2.26
CA ASN A 202 -0.62 -9.12 -1.34
C ASN A 202 0.89 -9.11 -1.59
N TRP A 203 1.65 -9.18 -0.50
CA TRP A 203 3.09 -9.39 -0.61
C TRP A 203 3.44 -10.79 -1.09
N ALA A 204 4.51 -10.86 -1.84
CA ALA A 204 5.27 -12.07 -2.07
C ALA A 204 6.66 -11.85 -1.46
N LEU A 205 6.91 -12.43 -0.30
CA LEU A 205 8.16 -12.22 0.42
C LEU A 205 9.31 -12.98 -0.23
N TYR A 206 10.36 -12.26 -0.58
CA TYR A 206 11.60 -12.81 -1.13
C TYR A 206 12.66 -12.92 -0.03
N GLY A 207 13.36 -14.03 0.00
CA GLY A 207 14.45 -14.28 0.92
C GLY A 207 15.82 -13.93 0.31
N THR A 208 16.88 -14.29 1.03
CA THR A 208 18.27 -14.00 0.61
C THR A 208 18.73 -14.81 -0.60
N SER A 209 17.94 -15.72 -1.15
CA SER A 209 18.30 -16.64 -2.23
C SER A 209 19.62 -17.40 -1.98
N GLY A 210 19.98 -17.63 -0.69
CA GLY A 210 21.20 -18.31 -0.27
C GLY A 210 22.42 -17.40 -0.10
N TYR A 211 22.32 -16.13 -0.42
CA TYR A 211 23.43 -15.19 -0.23
C TYR A 211 23.64 -14.85 1.24
N LYS A 212 24.89 -14.92 1.72
CA LYS A 212 25.31 -14.52 3.07
C LYS A 212 25.69 -13.03 3.15
N LYS A 213 25.98 -12.42 2.01
CA LYS A 213 26.29 -10.99 1.86
C LYS A 213 25.59 -10.51 0.61
N LYS A 214 25.30 -9.19 0.55
CA LYS A 214 24.72 -8.57 -0.63
C LYS A 214 25.59 -8.85 -1.86
N PRO A 215 25.05 -9.51 -2.90
CA PRO A 215 25.76 -9.69 -4.18
C PRO A 215 25.81 -8.37 -4.95
N ALA A 216 26.70 -8.30 -5.94
CA ALA A 216 26.68 -7.23 -6.94
C ALA A 216 25.53 -7.46 -7.94
N GLY A 217 25.07 -6.39 -8.59
CA GLY A 217 24.00 -6.45 -9.58
C GLY A 217 22.63 -6.07 -9.02
N LEU A 218 21.58 -6.37 -9.78
CA LEU A 218 20.23 -5.95 -9.48
C LEU A 218 19.60 -6.80 -8.37
N ILE A 219 18.71 -6.21 -7.62
CA ILE A 219 17.89 -6.88 -6.60
C ILE A 219 17.02 -7.95 -7.25
N THR A 220 16.36 -7.61 -8.35
CA THR A 220 15.46 -8.49 -9.07
C THR A 220 16.15 -9.69 -9.74
N GLU A 221 17.43 -9.57 -10.07
CA GLU A 221 18.23 -10.68 -10.61
C GLU A 221 18.73 -11.63 -9.52
N ASN A 222 19.10 -11.08 -8.36
CA ASN A 222 19.78 -11.83 -7.32
C ASN A 222 18.82 -12.51 -6.34
N TYR A 223 17.73 -11.85 -5.99
CA TYR A 223 16.80 -12.35 -4.97
C TYR A 223 15.56 -12.97 -5.64
N THR A 224 15.69 -14.20 -6.09
CA THR A 224 14.67 -14.92 -6.89
C THR A 224 13.87 -15.96 -6.09
N HIS A 225 14.35 -16.33 -4.91
CA HIS A 225 13.66 -17.30 -4.05
C HIS A 225 12.65 -16.60 -3.16
N ARG A 226 11.37 -16.89 -3.37
CA ARG A 226 10.27 -16.33 -2.61
C ARG A 226 9.55 -17.39 -1.77
N ALA A 227 8.82 -16.91 -0.77
CA ALA A 227 7.89 -17.74 -0.02
C ALA A 227 6.76 -18.28 -0.93
N GLU A 228 6.19 -19.42 -0.54
CA GLU A 228 5.01 -19.99 -1.20
C GLU A 228 3.84 -19.01 -1.13
N ASN A 229 2.92 -19.09 -2.11
CA ASN A 229 1.79 -18.15 -2.21
C ASN A 229 0.92 -18.10 -0.94
N GLU A 230 0.78 -19.25 -0.25
CA GLU A 230 -0.03 -19.38 0.96
C GLU A 230 0.75 -19.11 2.26
N TYR A 231 1.98 -18.61 2.15
CA TYR A 231 2.77 -18.25 3.33
C TYR A 231 2.05 -17.18 4.14
N TYR A 232 1.91 -17.41 5.45
CA TYR A 232 1.05 -16.60 6.31
C TYR A 232 1.44 -15.12 6.41
N LEU A 233 2.69 -14.76 6.13
CA LEU A 233 3.16 -13.37 6.11
C LEU A 233 2.91 -12.66 4.77
N ASN A 234 2.57 -13.39 3.71
CA ASN A 234 2.20 -12.79 2.42
C ASN A 234 0.82 -12.09 2.47
N VAL A 235 0.12 -12.16 3.61
CA VAL A 235 -1.24 -11.61 3.79
C VAL A 235 -1.22 -10.15 4.28
N HIS A 236 -0.10 -9.47 4.20
CA HIS A 236 -0.04 -8.05 4.55
C HIS A 236 -0.67 -7.24 3.41
N ILE A 237 -1.82 -6.64 3.70
CA ILE A 237 -2.52 -5.74 2.79
C ILE A 237 -2.07 -4.34 3.18
N ASN A 238 -1.31 -3.68 2.34
CA ASN A 238 -1.13 -2.24 2.42
C ASN A 238 -2.44 -1.58 1.94
N LEU A 239 -3.21 -1.09 2.89
CA LEU A 239 -4.44 -0.32 2.66
C LEU A 239 -4.11 1.15 2.47
#